data_65401c43def9f7ea7531d3159c52fe3f
#
_entry.id   65401c43def9f7ea7531d3159c52fe3f
#
_cell.length_a   1.000
_cell.length_b   1.000
_cell.length_c   1.000
_cell.angle_alpha   90.00
_cell.angle_beta   90.00
_cell.angle_gamma   90.00
#
_symmetry.space_group_name_H-M   'P 1'
#
loop_
_entity.id
_entity.type
_entity.pdbx_description
1 polymer ?
#
loop_
_entity_poly.entity_id
_entity_poly.type
_entity_poly.pdbx_seq_one_letter_code
_entity_poly.pdbx_strand_id
1 'polypeptide(L)'
;MPIDTAQELRAQLERQGIAADIHDGYGLALVSAWVGLVTWCRDDRYWWRTGWDARRHRPVYAWHPAVDAVQAARRMAFRYAELRDVHPSSELMAGMRCDPA
;
A
#
# COMPACT_ATOMS: atom_id res chain seq x y z
N MET A 1 -2.75 5.72 -18.06
CA MET A 1 -1.74 4.64 -17.88
C MET A 1 -1.61 4.32 -16.41
N PRO A 2 -1.42 3.06 -16.04
CA PRO A 2 -1.30 2.69 -14.62
C PRO A 2 -0.19 3.43 -13.88
N ILE A 3 0.91 3.74 -14.55
CA ILE A 3 2.01 4.50 -13.93
C ILE A 3 1.56 5.90 -13.51
N ASP A 4 0.69 6.53 -14.28
CA ASP A 4 0.20 7.87 -13.96
C ASP A 4 -0.65 7.85 -12.69
N THR A 5 -1.53 6.86 -12.54
CA THR A 5 -2.34 6.72 -11.33
C THR A 5 -1.48 6.36 -10.13
N ALA A 6 -0.43 5.56 -10.32
CA ALA A 6 0.51 5.23 -9.25
C ALA A 6 1.29 6.46 -8.79
N GLN A 7 1.75 7.29 -9.72
CA GLN A 7 2.48 8.53 -9.38
C GLN A 7 1.58 9.50 -8.62
N GLU A 8 0.32 9.63 -9.03
CA GLU A 8 -0.63 10.48 -8.33
C GLU A 8 -0.88 9.98 -6.91
N LEU A 9 -1.09 8.67 -6.75
CA LEU A 9 -1.28 8.09 -5.43
C LEU A 9 -0.04 8.31 -4.54
N ARG A 10 1.15 8.09 -5.08
CA ARG A 10 2.39 8.32 -4.31
C ARG A 10 2.49 9.77 -3.86
N ALA A 11 2.19 10.72 -4.74
CA ALA A 11 2.23 12.14 -4.40
C ALA A 11 1.28 12.46 -3.24
N GLN A 12 0.08 11.89 -3.25
CA GLN A 12 -0.88 12.11 -2.19
C GLN A 12 -0.46 11.44 -0.88
N LEU A 13 0.17 10.28 -0.95
CA LEU A 13 0.73 9.62 0.24
C LEU A 13 1.86 10.45 0.85
N GLU A 14 2.74 10.99 0.01
CA GLU A 14 3.84 11.83 0.48
C GLU A 14 3.33 13.09 1.17
N ARG A 15 2.23 13.67 0.71
CA ARG A 15 1.58 14.79 1.38
C ARG A 15 1.09 14.44 2.78
N GLN A 16 0.85 13.18 3.04
CA GLN A 16 0.47 12.69 4.37
C GLN A 16 1.67 12.17 5.16
N GLY A 17 2.88 12.41 4.69
CA GLY A 17 4.09 11.99 5.38
C GLY A 17 4.43 10.52 5.19
N ILE A 18 3.87 9.87 4.18
CA ILE A 18 4.10 8.46 3.90
C ILE A 18 4.97 8.32 2.66
N ALA A 19 6.19 7.83 2.85
CA ALA A 19 7.07 7.51 1.72
C ALA A 19 6.60 6.23 1.06
N ALA A 20 6.63 6.22 -0.27
CA ALA A 20 6.18 5.05 -1.04
C ALA A 20 7.02 4.88 -2.29
N ASP A 21 7.17 3.63 -2.72
CA ASP A 21 7.91 3.27 -3.92
C ASP A 21 6.95 2.78 -4.99
N ILE A 22 7.28 3.08 -6.25
CA ILE A 22 6.49 2.63 -7.40
C ILE A 22 7.26 1.52 -8.12
N HIS A 23 6.55 0.46 -8.46
CA HIS A 23 7.05 -0.62 -9.29
C HIS A 23 6.12 -0.76 -10.50
N ASP A 24 6.69 -0.75 -11.69
CA ASP A 24 5.93 -0.73 -12.95
C ASP A 24 6.31 -1.93 -13.82
N GLY A 25 5.32 -2.54 -14.45
CA GLY A 25 5.55 -3.63 -15.39
C GLY A 25 4.27 -4.35 -15.81
N TYR A 26 4.27 -4.87 -17.02
CA TYR A 26 3.18 -5.70 -17.58
C TYR A 26 1.80 -5.02 -17.53
N GLY A 27 1.75 -3.70 -17.79
CA GLY A 27 0.51 -2.94 -17.82
C GLY A 27 -0.12 -2.71 -16.46
N LEU A 28 0.64 -2.91 -15.39
CA LEU A 28 0.20 -2.73 -14.02
C LEU A 28 1.28 -1.99 -13.25
N ALA A 29 0.89 -1.14 -12.33
CA ALA A 29 1.82 -0.45 -11.43
C ALA A 29 1.46 -0.78 -9.99
N LEU A 30 2.48 -0.84 -9.13
CA LEU A 30 2.33 -1.09 -7.71
C LEU A 30 2.90 0.09 -6.93
N VAL A 31 2.22 0.46 -5.85
CA VAL A 31 2.73 1.43 -4.89
C VAL A 31 2.93 0.70 -3.56
N SER A 32 4.18 0.62 -3.13
CA SER A 32 4.55 -0.05 -1.88
C SER A 32 4.84 1.00 -0.81
N ALA A 33 4.03 1.04 0.24
CA ALA A 33 4.13 2.05 1.30
C ALA A 33 4.65 1.49 2.61
N TRP A 34 4.46 0.21 2.89
CA TRP A 34 4.88 -0.42 4.14
C TRP A 34 4.84 -1.94 4.01
N VAL A 35 5.37 -2.63 4.99
CA VAL A 35 5.25 -4.09 5.07
C VAL A 35 3.77 -4.46 5.05
N GLY A 36 3.37 -5.25 4.09
CA GLY A 36 1.98 -5.66 3.93
C GLY A 36 1.05 -4.64 3.30
N LEU A 37 1.54 -3.45 2.94
CA LEU A 37 0.71 -2.43 2.29
C LEU A 37 1.24 -2.15 0.90
N VAL A 38 0.74 -2.91 -0.06
CA VAL A 38 1.02 -2.75 -1.48
C VAL A 38 -0.30 -2.49 -2.19
N THR A 39 -0.33 -1.41 -2.96
CA THR A 39 -1.52 -1.02 -3.73
C THR A 39 -1.28 -1.29 -5.20
N TRP A 40 -2.17 -2.06 -5.82
CA TRP A 40 -2.19 -2.23 -7.25
C TRP A 40 -2.92 -1.07 -7.89
N CYS A 41 -2.35 -0.53 -8.97
CA CYS A 41 -2.87 0.64 -9.67
C CYS A 41 -3.22 0.28 -11.10
N ARG A 42 -4.45 0.61 -11.49
CA ARG A 42 -4.90 0.58 -12.89
C ARG A 42 -5.34 1.97 -13.29
N ASP A 43 -5.77 2.13 -14.53
CA ASP A 43 -6.25 3.42 -15.03
C ASP A 43 -7.50 3.90 -14.30
N ASP A 44 -8.33 2.96 -13.84
CA ASP A 44 -9.64 3.27 -13.28
C ASP A 44 -9.73 3.11 -11.77
N ARG A 45 -8.80 2.37 -11.14
CA ARG A 45 -8.91 2.08 -9.71
C ARG A 45 -7.60 1.72 -9.07
N TYR A 46 -7.60 1.85 -7.71
CA TYR A 46 -6.58 1.30 -6.82
C TYR A 46 -7.20 0.18 -6.01
N TRP A 47 -6.41 -0.86 -5.66
CA TRP A 47 -6.88 -1.83 -4.66
C TRP A 47 -5.71 -2.33 -3.84
N TRP A 48 -6.01 -2.67 -2.58
CA TRP A 48 -5.01 -3.14 -1.63
C TRP A 48 -5.63 -4.13 -0.67
N ARG A 49 -4.77 -4.96 -0.10
CA ARG A 49 -5.19 -5.95 0.87
C ARG A 49 -5.48 -5.29 2.21
N THR A 50 -6.62 -5.63 2.82
CA THR A 50 -7.03 -5.09 4.12
C THR A 50 -7.04 -6.13 5.22
N GLY A 51 -7.00 -7.41 4.90
CA GLY A 51 -7.05 -8.45 5.89
C GLY A 51 -7.10 -9.84 5.31
N TRP A 52 -7.51 -10.76 6.13
CA TRP A 52 -7.61 -12.18 5.79
C TRP A 52 -8.98 -12.72 6.22
N ASP A 53 -9.65 -13.40 5.31
CA ASP A 53 -10.90 -14.09 5.61
C ASP A 53 -10.58 -15.55 5.96
N ALA A 54 -10.55 -15.85 7.25
CA ALA A 54 -10.20 -17.17 7.74
C ALA A 54 -11.21 -18.25 7.34
N ARG A 55 -12.48 -17.86 7.15
CA ARG A 55 -13.53 -18.81 6.76
C ARG A 55 -13.36 -19.27 5.32
N ARG A 56 -12.93 -18.36 4.44
CA ARG A 56 -12.76 -18.63 3.00
C ARG A 56 -11.32 -18.88 2.61
N HIS A 57 -10.40 -18.77 3.56
CA HIS A 57 -8.95 -18.94 3.33
C HIS A 57 -8.43 -18.08 2.19
N ARG A 58 -8.78 -16.78 2.21
CA ARG A 58 -8.32 -15.85 1.17
C ARG A 58 -8.16 -14.44 1.72
N PRO A 59 -7.32 -13.61 1.06
CA PRO A 59 -7.17 -12.21 1.44
C PRO A 59 -8.43 -11.40 1.12
N VAL A 60 -8.65 -10.35 1.91
CA VAL A 60 -9.71 -9.37 1.68
C VAL A 60 -9.07 -8.12 1.11
N TYR A 61 -9.69 -7.55 0.09
CA TYR A 61 -9.20 -6.34 -0.58
C TYR A 61 -10.20 -5.21 -0.47
N ALA A 62 -9.67 -3.98 -0.36
CA ALA A 62 -10.44 -2.77 -0.57
C ALA A 62 -10.05 -2.18 -1.91
N TRP A 63 -10.91 -1.34 -2.47
CA TRP A 63 -10.61 -0.63 -3.71
C TRP A 63 -11.16 0.79 -3.65
N HIS A 64 -10.62 1.66 -4.51
CA HIS A 64 -11.05 3.04 -4.60
C HIS A 64 -10.85 3.55 -6.03
N PRO A 65 -11.79 4.37 -6.58
CA PRO A 65 -11.62 4.92 -7.93
C PRO A 65 -10.35 5.74 -8.06
N ALA A 66 -9.64 5.58 -9.18
CA ALA A 66 -8.38 6.28 -9.42
C ALA A 66 -8.58 7.79 -9.64
N VAL A 67 -9.78 8.22 -9.98
CA VAL A 67 -10.08 9.66 -10.13
C VAL A 67 -10.02 10.40 -8.80
N ASP A 68 -10.01 9.69 -7.69
CA ASP A 68 -9.99 10.29 -6.36
C ASP A 68 -8.79 9.76 -5.56
N ALA A 69 -7.60 10.11 -6.01
CA ALA A 69 -6.35 9.69 -5.37
C ALA A 69 -6.21 10.26 -3.95
N VAL A 70 -6.79 11.42 -3.68
CA VAL A 70 -6.74 12.05 -2.36
C VAL A 70 -7.41 11.16 -1.33
N GLN A 71 -8.62 10.71 -1.62
CA GLN A 71 -9.36 9.86 -0.69
C GLN A 71 -8.74 8.45 -0.61
N ALA A 72 -8.26 7.94 -1.73
CA ALA A 72 -7.54 6.66 -1.74
C ALA A 72 -6.33 6.73 -0.79
N ALA A 73 -5.56 7.80 -0.87
CA ALA A 73 -4.40 7.99 0.00
C ALA A 73 -4.80 8.10 1.48
N ARG A 74 -5.93 8.75 1.78
CA ARG A 74 -6.43 8.83 3.16
C ARG A 74 -6.80 7.47 3.70
N ARG A 75 -7.46 6.65 2.91
CA ARG A 75 -7.81 5.28 3.29
C ARG A 75 -6.57 4.44 3.50
N MET A 76 -5.58 4.57 2.62
CA MET A 76 -4.30 3.88 2.78
C MET A 76 -3.54 4.37 4.01
N ALA A 77 -3.59 5.66 4.30
CA ALA A 77 -2.94 6.22 5.49
C ALA A 77 -3.52 5.62 6.76
N PHE A 78 -4.82 5.40 6.81
CA PHE A 78 -5.47 4.73 7.92
C PHE A 78 -4.93 3.30 8.09
N ARG A 79 -4.85 2.56 7.00
CA ARG A 79 -4.31 1.21 7.02
C ARG A 79 -2.82 1.20 7.37
N TYR A 80 -2.07 2.19 6.88
CA TYR A 80 -0.67 2.35 7.20
C TYR A 80 -0.46 2.49 8.71
N ALA A 81 -1.28 3.32 9.36
CA ALA A 81 -1.19 3.50 10.80
C ALA A 81 -1.49 2.20 11.55
N GLU A 82 -2.50 1.45 11.12
CA GLU A 82 -2.81 0.15 11.71
C GLU A 82 -1.64 -0.83 11.59
N LEU A 83 -1.03 -0.89 10.41
CA LEU A 83 0.08 -1.80 10.17
C LEU A 83 1.32 -1.41 10.95
N ARG A 84 1.53 -0.12 11.18
CA ARG A 84 2.65 0.35 11.98
C ARG A 84 2.51 -0.01 13.45
N ASP A 85 1.30 -0.12 13.95
CA ASP A 85 1.08 -0.59 15.32
C ASP A 85 1.49 -2.05 15.48
N VAL A 86 1.26 -2.86 14.45
CA VAL A 86 1.61 -4.30 14.46
C VAL A 86 3.08 -4.48 14.08
N HIS A 87 3.57 -3.68 13.13
CA HIS A 87 4.95 -3.71 12.63
C HIS A 87 5.55 -2.31 12.79
N PRO A 88 6.03 -1.94 13.98
CA PRO A 88 6.38 -0.55 14.30
C PRO A 88 7.43 0.06 13.37
N SER A 89 8.33 -0.74 12.82
CA SER A 89 9.38 -0.25 11.97
C SER A 89 9.89 -1.35 11.06
N SER A 90 9.92 -1.07 9.76
CA SER A 90 10.53 -2.02 8.82
C SER A 90 12.03 -2.13 9.06
N GLU A 91 12.68 -1.06 9.46
CA GLU A 91 14.10 -1.08 9.82
C GLU A 91 14.34 -1.93 11.06
N LEU A 92 13.51 -1.75 12.07
CA LEU A 92 13.57 -2.56 13.28
C LEU A 92 13.34 -4.03 12.95
N MET A 93 12.35 -4.31 12.12
CA MET A 93 12.07 -5.68 11.70
C MET A 93 13.21 -6.28 10.90
N ALA A 94 13.84 -5.48 10.03
CA ALA A 94 15.01 -5.93 9.29
C ALA A 94 16.17 -6.23 10.24
N GLY A 95 16.37 -5.39 11.25
CA GLY A 95 17.36 -5.61 12.29
C GLY A 95 17.09 -6.89 13.06
N MET A 96 15.85 -7.14 13.40
CA MET A 96 15.44 -8.35 14.10
C MET A 96 15.67 -9.60 13.26
N ARG A 97 15.41 -9.50 11.96
CA ARG A 97 15.65 -10.62 11.05
C ARG A 97 17.14 -10.89 10.83
N CYS A 98 17.92 -9.85 10.84
CA CYS A 98 19.37 -9.95 10.70
C CYS A 98 20.03 -10.41 12.01
N ASP A 99 19.35 -10.29 13.13
CA ASP A 99 19.80 -10.76 14.41
C ASP A 99 19.69 -12.28 14.45
N PRO A 100 20.80 -13.00 14.63
CA PRO A 100 20.78 -14.44 14.65
C PRO A 100 20.12 -15.03 15.90
N ALA A 101 19.74 -14.19 16.81
CA ALA A 101 19.09 -14.67 18.02
C ALA A 101 17.78 -15.38 17.76
#